data_c70e5d8cccbdc6d470d549b9dd704a4e
#
_entry.id   c70e5d8cccbdc6d470d549b9dd704a4e
#
_cell.length_a   1.000
_cell.length_b   1.000
_cell.length_c   1.000
_cell.angle_alpha   90.00
_cell.angle_beta   90.00
_cell.angle_gamma   90.00
#
_symmetry.space_group_name_H-M   'P 1'
#
loop_
_entity.id
_entity.type
_entity.pdbx_description
1 polymer ?
#
loop_
_entity_poly.entity_id
_entity_poly.type
_entity_poly.pdbx_seq_one_letter_code
_entity_poly.pdbx_strand_id
1 'polypeptide(L)'
;YVIEKSGLKIKKCFVLLLNHEYIKNGEINAKELVKKYEVTEQVELIENIEENAQKYLETIKEEDEPPITISVNCNKPYECSLKAHCWGTLPTNNVLHLTNWRQYWKFFHSGIIDMKDIPKEEKLNSKDMNIKKAHLGCEVVVDKESVKHFMNTLKFPLYHFDFETFDTAVPIYDKSKPYQKIPFQYSL
;
A
#
# COMPACT_ATOMS: atom_id res chain seq x y z
N TYR A 1 -14.85 -22.17 -4.14
CA TYR A 1 -15.14 -22.76 -2.84
C TYR A 1 -16.61 -22.61 -2.46
N VAL A 2 -17.13 -21.38 -2.21
CA VAL A 2 -18.53 -21.17 -1.76
C VAL A 2 -19.54 -21.77 -2.71
N ILE A 3 -19.39 -21.57 -4.02
CA ILE A 3 -20.28 -22.11 -5.05
C ILE A 3 -20.23 -23.64 -5.07
N GLU A 4 -19.05 -24.23 -4.93
CA GLU A 4 -18.89 -25.70 -4.90
C GLU A 4 -19.49 -26.31 -3.63
N LYS A 5 -19.32 -25.65 -2.47
CA LYS A 5 -19.96 -26.09 -1.22
C LYS A 5 -21.50 -25.96 -1.27
N SER A 6 -22.04 -25.11 -2.14
CA SER A 6 -23.49 -25.08 -2.42
C SER A 6 -23.96 -26.18 -3.35
N GLY A 7 -23.09 -27.10 -3.78
CA GLY A 7 -23.41 -28.27 -4.59
C GLY A 7 -23.32 -28.06 -6.10
N LEU A 8 -22.82 -26.92 -6.57
CA LEU A 8 -22.61 -26.64 -7.99
C LEU A 8 -21.21 -27.04 -8.44
N LYS A 9 -21.11 -27.72 -9.58
CA LYS A 9 -19.79 -28.06 -10.17
C LYS A 9 -19.30 -26.89 -11.03
N ILE A 10 -18.14 -26.38 -10.71
CA ILE A 10 -17.47 -25.34 -11.49
C ILE A 10 -16.62 -26.02 -12.57
N LYS A 11 -16.80 -25.61 -13.82
CA LYS A 11 -15.96 -26.09 -14.94
C LYS A 11 -14.80 -25.15 -15.24
N LYS A 12 -15.04 -23.84 -15.12
CA LYS A 12 -14.06 -22.82 -15.47
C LYS A 12 -14.28 -21.56 -14.64
N CYS A 13 -13.18 -20.95 -14.24
CA CYS A 13 -13.16 -19.67 -13.54
C CYS A 13 -12.61 -18.58 -14.47
N PHE A 14 -13.23 -17.40 -14.46
CA PHE A 14 -12.80 -16.27 -15.27
C PHE A 14 -12.78 -15.01 -14.44
N VAL A 15 -11.82 -14.13 -14.74
CA VAL A 15 -11.79 -12.76 -14.26
C VAL A 15 -12.02 -11.82 -15.46
N LEU A 16 -12.92 -10.85 -15.27
CA LEU A 16 -13.13 -9.78 -16.22
C LEU A 16 -12.39 -8.54 -15.73
N LEU A 17 -11.43 -8.08 -16.51
CA LEU A 17 -10.61 -6.92 -16.20
C LEU A 17 -10.79 -5.84 -17.27
N LEU A 18 -10.70 -4.57 -16.86
CA LEU A 18 -10.63 -3.48 -17.81
C LEU A 18 -9.36 -3.58 -18.65
N ASN A 19 -9.52 -3.38 -19.94
CA ASN A 19 -8.42 -3.32 -20.88
C ASN A 19 -7.78 -1.93 -20.85
N HIS A 20 -6.69 -1.77 -20.13
CA HIS A 20 -5.94 -0.51 -20.05
C HIS A 20 -5.37 -0.01 -21.39
N GLU A 21 -5.35 -0.89 -22.40
CA GLU A 21 -4.93 -0.56 -23.76
C GLU A 21 -6.09 -0.07 -24.64
N TYR A 22 -7.35 -0.18 -24.17
CA TYR A 22 -8.51 0.30 -24.88
C TYR A 22 -8.42 1.81 -25.08
N ILE A 23 -8.67 2.25 -26.32
CA ILE A 23 -8.76 3.67 -26.67
C ILE A 23 -10.18 3.92 -27.16
N LYS A 24 -10.90 4.79 -26.45
CA LYS A 24 -12.25 5.19 -26.89
C LYS A 24 -12.18 5.91 -28.23
N ASN A 25 -13.05 5.50 -29.14
CA ASN A 25 -13.27 6.15 -30.44
C ASN A 25 -14.75 6.09 -30.79
N GLY A 26 -15.47 7.16 -30.57
CA GLY A 26 -16.92 7.20 -30.70
C GLY A 26 -17.64 6.49 -29.54
N GLU A 27 -18.60 5.61 -29.84
CA GLU A 27 -19.31 4.86 -28.82
C GLU A 27 -18.45 3.83 -28.12
N ILE A 28 -18.80 3.52 -26.86
CA ILE A 28 -18.07 2.53 -26.07
C ILE A 28 -18.26 1.12 -26.64
N ASN A 29 -17.17 0.49 -27.04
CA ASN A 29 -17.16 -0.93 -27.38
C ASN A 29 -16.86 -1.77 -26.13
N ALA A 30 -17.90 -2.28 -25.46
CA ALA A 30 -17.76 -3.06 -24.22
C ALA A 30 -16.93 -4.34 -24.38
N LYS A 31 -16.92 -4.95 -25.60
CA LYS A 31 -16.14 -6.17 -25.87
C LYS A 31 -14.64 -5.91 -25.94
N GLU A 32 -14.24 -4.72 -26.34
CA GLU A 32 -12.83 -4.30 -26.38
C GLU A 32 -12.39 -3.66 -25.05
N LEU A 33 -13.34 -2.98 -24.36
CA LEU A 33 -13.10 -2.34 -23.07
C LEU A 33 -12.80 -3.36 -21.97
N VAL A 34 -13.35 -4.58 -22.07
CA VAL A 34 -13.19 -5.62 -21.04
C VAL A 34 -12.50 -6.83 -21.64
N LYS A 35 -11.44 -7.30 -20.97
CA LYS A 35 -10.74 -8.55 -21.29
C LYS A 35 -11.16 -9.64 -20.30
N LYS A 36 -11.45 -10.83 -20.85
CA LYS A 36 -11.77 -12.03 -20.09
C LYS A 36 -10.53 -12.93 -20.00
N TYR A 37 -10.11 -13.23 -18.78
CA TYR A 37 -8.98 -14.13 -18.52
C TYR A 37 -9.50 -15.39 -17.84
N GLU A 38 -9.12 -16.55 -18.35
CA GLU A 38 -9.36 -17.83 -17.68
C GLU A 38 -8.31 -17.99 -16.56
N VAL A 39 -8.78 -18.24 -15.34
CA VAL A 39 -7.96 -18.39 -14.13
C VAL A 39 -8.23 -19.71 -13.40
N THR A 40 -8.73 -20.70 -14.11
CA THR A 40 -9.12 -22.01 -13.52
C THR A 40 -7.94 -22.65 -12.82
N GLU A 41 -6.79 -22.78 -13.49
CA GLU A 41 -5.57 -23.37 -12.92
C GLU A 41 -5.07 -22.61 -11.68
N GLN A 42 -5.11 -21.26 -11.73
CA GLN A 42 -4.69 -20.42 -10.60
C GLN A 42 -5.62 -20.60 -9.39
N VAL A 43 -6.92 -20.78 -9.62
CA VAL A 43 -7.88 -21.04 -8.55
C VAL A 43 -7.67 -22.44 -7.94
N GLU A 44 -7.36 -23.44 -8.76
CA GLU A 44 -7.08 -24.80 -8.29
C GLU A 44 -5.80 -24.90 -7.44
N LEU A 45 -4.84 -24.00 -7.66
CA LEU A 45 -3.62 -23.90 -6.87
C LEU A 45 -3.81 -23.25 -5.48
N ILE A 46 -4.99 -22.68 -5.20
CA ILE A 46 -5.24 -22.05 -3.90
C ILE A 46 -5.62 -23.14 -2.88
N GLU A 47 -4.72 -23.38 -1.96
CA GLU A 47 -4.85 -24.39 -0.91
C GLU A 47 -5.42 -23.82 0.39
N ASN A 48 -5.86 -24.71 1.28
CA ASN A 48 -6.24 -24.42 2.67
C ASN A 48 -7.36 -23.40 2.86
N ILE A 49 -8.24 -23.18 1.85
CA ILE A 49 -9.34 -22.20 1.97
C ILE A 49 -10.30 -22.59 3.10
N GLU A 50 -10.67 -23.88 3.19
CA GLU A 50 -11.61 -24.37 4.20
C GLU A 50 -11.03 -24.27 5.62
N GLU A 51 -9.78 -24.67 5.79
CA GLU A 51 -9.05 -24.60 7.04
C GLU A 51 -8.91 -23.14 7.51
N ASN A 52 -8.51 -22.25 6.61
CA ASN A 52 -8.39 -20.83 6.92
C ASN A 52 -9.75 -20.18 7.26
N ALA A 53 -10.80 -20.53 6.52
CA ALA A 53 -12.15 -20.04 6.80
C ALA A 53 -12.63 -20.50 8.20
N GLN A 54 -12.40 -21.77 8.54
CA GLN A 54 -12.76 -22.30 9.85
C GLN A 54 -11.99 -21.61 10.98
N LYS A 55 -10.67 -21.42 10.82
CA LYS A 55 -9.82 -20.70 11.77
C LYS A 55 -10.30 -19.26 12.00
N TYR A 56 -10.65 -18.55 10.93
CA TYR A 56 -11.17 -17.17 11.08
C TYR A 56 -12.53 -17.13 11.75
N LEU A 57 -13.42 -18.11 11.47
CA LEU A 57 -14.70 -18.23 12.15
C LEU A 57 -14.55 -18.53 13.64
N GLU A 58 -13.56 -19.32 14.03
CA GLU A 58 -13.22 -19.58 15.41
C GLU A 58 -12.73 -18.30 16.10
N THR A 59 -11.77 -17.60 15.50
CA THR A 59 -11.25 -16.32 16.02
C THR A 59 -12.36 -15.27 16.20
N ILE A 60 -13.33 -15.19 15.27
CA ILE A 60 -14.47 -14.24 15.37
C ILE A 60 -15.39 -14.58 16.54
N LYS A 61 -15.44 -15.83 16.98
CA LYS A 61 -16.29 -16.28 18.09
C LYS A 61 -15.62 -16.15 19.46
N GLU A 62 -14.33 -15.89 19.51
CA GLU A 62 -13.63 -15.64 20.76
C GLU A 62 -14.15 -14.36 21.40
N GLU A 63 -14.32 -14.37 22.72
CA GLU A 63 -14.75 -13.20 23.51
C GLU A 63 -13.56 -12.23 23.71
N ASP A 64 -12.36 -12.77 23.78
CA ASP A 64 -11.14 -12.03 24.00
C ASP A 64 -10.48 -11.60 22.67
N GLU A 65 -9.76 -10.50 22.70
CA GLU A 65 -8.96 -10.04 21.56
C GLU A 65 -7.86 -11.07 21.22
N PRO A 66 -7.76 -11.49 19.95
CA PRO A 66 -6.68 -12.40 19.54
C PRO A 66 -5.30 -11.74 19.71
N PRO A 67 -4.25 -12.54 19.92
CA PRO A 67 -2.88 -12.01 20.08
C PRO A 67 -2.49 -11.09 18.92
N ILE A 68 -2.06 -9.87 19.25
CA ILE A 68 -1.63 -8.88 18.26
C ILE A 68 -0.40 -9.39 17.51
N THR A 69 -0.52 -9.50 16.19
CA THR A 69 0.58 -9.87 15.29
C THR A 69 0.85 -8.76 14.30
N ILE A 70 1.93 -8.01 14.54
CA ILE A 70 2.37 -6.95 13.63
C ILE A 70 3.24 -7.56 12.52
N SER A 71 2.85 -7.36 11.26
CA SER A 71 3.55 -7.93 10.10
C SER A 71 3.42 -7.04 8.87
N VAL A 72 4.07 -7.44 7.79
CA VAL A 72 3.95 -6.79 6.47
C VAL A 72 2.50 -6.74 5.97
N ASN A 73 1.65 -7.67 6.42
CA ASN A 73 0.24 -7.72 6.04
C ASN A 73 -0.59 -6.57 6.61
N CYS A 74 -0.08 -5.86 7.64
CA CYS A 74 -0.72 -4.64 8.13
C CYS A 74 -0.83 -3.51 7.09
N ASN A 75 -0.02 -3.59 6.03
CA ASN A 75 0.02 -2.60 4.95
C ASN A 75 -0.28 -3.18 3.56
N LYS A 76 -0.55 -4.49 3.45
CA LYS A 76 -0.73 -5.18 2.16
C LYS A 76 -1.90 -6.15 2.20
N PRO A 77 -2.71 -6.24 1.12
CA PRO A 77 -2.67 -5.41 -0.10
C PRO A 77 -3.14 -3.97 0.13
N TYR A 78 -3.84 -3.73 1.22
CA TYR A 78 -4.32 -2.42 1.71
C TYR A 78 -3.97 -2.27 3.17
N GLU A 79 -3.97 -1.02 3.67
CA GLU A 79 -3.76 -0.78 5.09
C GLU A 79 -4.89 -1.41 5.92
N CYS A 80 -4.51 -2.19 6.93
CA CYS A 80 -5.44 -2.83 7.85
C CYS A 80 -6.17 -1.77 8.69
N SER A 81 -7.50 -1.85 8.78
CA SER A 81 -8.31 -0.92 9.58
C SER A 81 -7.98 -0.94 11.09
N LEU A 82 -7.42 -2.05 11.60
CA LEU A 82 -7.01 -2.20 13.00
C LEU A 82 -5.54 -1.81 13.24
N LYS A 83 -4.82 -1.36 12.22
CA LYS A 83 -3.40 -1.02 12.34
C LYS A 83 -3.11 -0.02 13.45
N ALA A 84 -3.90 1.04 13.56
CA ALA A 84 -3.70 2.06 14.59
C ALA A 84 -3.80 1.46 16.01
N HIS A 85 -4.73 0.54 16.23
CA HIS A 85 -4.87 -0.18 17.50
C HIS A 85 -3.64 -1.05 17.77
N CYS A 86 -3.29 -1.96 16.87
CA CYS A 86 -2.17 -2.88 17.06
C CYS A 86 -0.82 -2.16 17.17
N TRP A 87 -0.59 -1.15 16.34
CA TRP A 87 0.67 -0.40 16.34
C TRP A 87 0.76 0.58 17.52
N GLY A 88 -0.38 0.99 18.10
CA GLY A 88 -0.43 1.81 19.31
C GLY A 88 0.15 1.13 20.53
N THR A 89 0.35 -0.19 20.52
CA THR A 89 1.02 -0.94 21.58
C THR A 89 2.55 -0.83 21.55
N LEU A 90 3.11 -0.32 20.42
CA LEU A 90 4.55 -0.17 20.25
C LEU A 90 5.07 1.09 20.95
N PRO A 91 6.35 1.10 21.36
CA PRO A 91 7.01 2.32 21.84
C PRO A 91 6.93 3.44 20.79
N THR A 92 6.84 4.68 21.25
CA THR A 92 6.83 5.86 20.35
C THR A 92 8.02 5.90 19.40
N ASN A 93 9.18 5.41 19.85
CA ASN A 93 10.43 5.40 19.09
C ASN A 93 10.70 4.03 18.43
N ASN A 94 9.66 3.32 17.99
CA ASN A 94 9.83 1.99 17.43
C ASN A 94 10.54 2.00 16.09
N VAL A 95 11.19 0.88 15.76
CA VAL A 95 12.00 0.72 14.54
C VAL A 95 11.21 0.79 13.24
N LEU A 96 9.87 0.63 13.28
CA LEU A 96 9.02 0.68 12.07
C LEU A 96 8.89 2.09 11.48
N HIS A 97 9.40 3.13 12.18
CA HIS A 97 9.53 4.48 11.61
C HIS A 97 10.71 4.64 10.64
N LEU A 98 11.65 3.69 10.62
CA LEU A 98 12.76 3.72 9.67
C LEU A 98 12.27 3.54 8.24
N THR A 99 13.01 4.09 7.26
CA THR A 99 12.62 4.06 5.86
C THR A 99 13.05 2.80 5.12
N ASN A 100 14.11 2.14 5.58
CA ASN A 100 14.58 0.88 5.01
C ASN A 100 13.74 -0.30 5.54
N TRP A 101 12.69 -0.66 4.80
CA TRP A 101 11.72 -1.69 5.19
C TRP A 101 12.34 -3.07 5.45
N ARG A 102 13.41 -3.46 4.72
CA ARG A 102 14.10 -4.73 4.96
C ARG A 102 14.81 -4.72 6.31
N GLN A 103 15.41 -3.59 6.63
CA GLN A 103 16.19 -3.44 7.86
C GLN A 103 15.29 -3.30 9.08
N TYR A 104 14.23 -2.52 9.02
CA TYR A 104 13.33 -2.40 10.17
C TYR A 104 12.59 -3.70 10.46
N TRP A 105 12.18 -4.48 9.44
CA TRP A 105 11.59 -5.80 9.69
C TRP A 105 12.61 -6.79 10.25
N LYS A 106 13.88 -6.76 9.80
CA LYS A 106 14.96 -7.53 10.40
C LYS A 106 15.07 -7.24 11.90
N PHE A 107 15.10 -5.96 12.30
CA PHE A 107 15.13 -5.56 13.69
C PHE A 107 13.90 -6.04 14.45
N PHE A 108 12.73 -5.75 13.94
CA PHE A 108 11.46 -6.10 14.57
C PHE A 108 11.35 -7.61 14.84
N HIS A 109 11.65 -8.44 13.86
CA HIS A 109 11.60 -9.91 14.00
C HIS A 109 12.69 -10.48 14.90
N SER A 110 13.80 -9.76 15.11
CA SER A 110 14.82 -10.12 16.09
C SER A 110 14.55 -9.59 17.50
N GLY A 111 13.37 -8.99 17.74
CA GLY A 111 12.96 -8.46 19.03
C GLY A 111 13.50 -7.06 19.34
N ILE A 112 14.18 -6.41 18.41
CA ILE A 112 14.61 -5.02 18.54
C ILE A 112 13.44 -4.12 18.14
N ILE A 113 12.66 -3.68 19.12
CA ILE A 113 11.45 -2.90 18.89
C ILE A 113 11.72 -1.39 18.98
N ASP A 114 12.47 -0.94 19.97
CA ASP A 114 12.81 0.47 20.17
C ASP A 114 14.12 0.81 19.43
N MET A 115 14.18 1.97 18.78
CA MET A 115 15.38 2.45 18.06
C MET A 115 16.62 2.60 18.95
N LYS A 116 16.44 2.82 20.27
CA LYS A 116 17.58 2.91 21.21
C LYS A 116 18.35 1.60 21.29
N ASP A 117 17.66 0.46 21.10
CA ASP A 117 18.21 -0.88 21.24
C ASP A 117 18.90 -1.39 19.95
N ILE A 118 18.88 -0.59 18.88
CA ILE A 118 19.60 -0.93 17.63
C ILE A 118 21.10 -0.95 17.91
N PRO A 119 21.79 -2.09 17.67
CA PRO A 119 23.22 -2.23 17.90
C PRO A 119 24.04 -1.15 17.18
N LYS A 120 25.14 -0.70 17.81
CA LYS A 120 26.00 0.37 17.25
C LYS A 120 26.71 -0.06 15.98
N GLU A 121 26.90 -1.35 15.79
CA GLU A 121 27.54 -1.99 14.65
C GLU A 121 26.63 -2.00 13.40
N GLU A 122 25.30 -1.89 13.61
CA GLU A 122 24.33 -1.87 12.50
C GLU A 122 24.39 -0.52 11.77
N LYS A 123 24.69 -0.60 10.48
CA LYS A 123 24.79 0.59 9.61
C LYS A 123 23.39 1.01 9.15
N LEU A 124 22.95 2.15 9.64
CA LEU A 124 21.77 2.84 9.11
C LEU A 124 22.19 3.77 7.96
N ASN A 125 21.30 3.96 6.98
CA ASN A 125 21.49 5.01 5.98
C ASN A 125 21.35 6.40 6.65
N SER A 126 21.77 7.45 5.94
CA SER A 126 21.77 8.82 6.51
C SER A 126 20.39 9.31 6.94
N LYS A 127 19.35 8.92 6.17
CA LYS A 127 17.95 9.28 6.47
C LYS A 127 17.48 8.59 7.74
N ASP A 128 17.72 7.28 7.88
CA ASP A 128 17.33 6.52 9.06
C ASP A 128 18.14 6.93 10.30
N MET A 129 19.40 7.34 10.13
CA MET A 129 20.20 7.91 11.20
C MET A 129 19.61 9.23 11.70
N ASN A 130 19.13 10.09 10.81
CA ASN A 130 18.48 11.34 11.19
C ASN A 130 17.13 11.08 11.88
N ILE A 131 16.36 10.10 11.40
CA ILE A 131 15.10 9.67 12.05
C ILE A 131 15.42 9.18 13.48
N LYS A 132 16.40 8.30 13.65
CA LYS A 132 16.81 7.81 14.97
C LYS A 132 17.23 8.96 15.90
N LYS A 133 18.02 9.91 15.41
CA LYS A 133 18.42 11.09 16.20
C LYS A 133 17.21 11.94 16.60
N ALA A 134 16.30 12.23 15.67
CA ALA A 134 15.13 13.03 15.96
C ALA A 134 14.21 12.38 17.01
N HIS A 135 13.98 11.08 16.90
CA HIS A 135 13.14 10.33 17.82
C HIS A 135 13.77 10.21 19.23
N LEU A 136 15.05 9.87 19.31
CA LEU A 136 15.72 9.65 20.60
C LEU A 136 16.16 10.95 21.28
N GLY A 137 16.53 11.96 20.49
CA GLY A 137 16.95 13.26 21.02
C GLY A 137 15.81 14.24 21.28
N CYS A 138 14.59 13.93 20.82
CA CYS A 138 13.45 14.86 20.77
C CYS A 138 13.83 16.20 20.10
N GLU A 139 14.73 16.15 19.11
CA GLU A 139 15.28 17.33 18.45
C GLU A 139 14.83 17.38 16.98
N VAL A 140 14.65 18.59 16.48
CA VAL A 140 14.44 18.80 15.05
C VAL A 140 15.77 18.67 14.31
N VAL A 141 15.87 17.64 13.45
CA VAL A 141 17.05 17.45 12.60
C VAL A 141 16.82 18.15 11.26
N VAL A 142 17.62 19.17 10.98
CA VAL A 142 17.56 19.96 9.74
C VAL A 142 18.87 19.84 8.99
N ASP A 143 18.81 19.40 7.74
CA ASP A 143 19.92 19.50 6.80
C ASP A 143 19.96 20.94 6.22
N LYS A 144 20.71 21.79 6.91
CA LYS A 144 20.81 23.21 6.56
C LYS A 144 21.42 23.44 5.18
N GLU A 145 22.35 22.59 4.76
CA GLU A 145 23.00 22.73 3.45
C GLU A 145 22.03 22.37 2.31
N SER A 146 21.26 21.27 2.45
CA SER A 146 20.22 20.93 1.48
C SER A 146 19.12 21.99 1.40
N VAL A 147 18.68 22.55 2.55
CA VAL A 147 17.72 23.66 2.58
C VAL A 147 18.28 24.89 1.88
N LYS A 148 19.53 25.27 2.18
CA LYS A 148 20.19 26.42 1.54
C LYS A 148 20.34 26.21 0.03
N HIS A 149 20.74 25.00 -0.38
CA HIS A 149 20.84 24.66 -1.80
C HIS A 149 19.49 24.83 -2.49
N PHE A 150 18.42 24.27 -1.92
CA PHE A 150 17.07 24.42 -2.44
C PHE A 150 16.66 25.91 -2.53
N MET A 151 16.85 26.67 -1.46
CA MET A 151 16.50 28.12 -1.45
C MET A 151 17.23 28.90 -2.55
N ASN A 152 18.47 28.53 -2.86
CA ASN A 152 19.25 29.17 -3.94
C ASN A 152 18.76 28.82 -5.35
N THR A 153 17.94 27.78 -5.51
CA THR A 153 17.30 27.44 -6.81
C THR A 153 16.08 28.31 -7.11
N LEU A 154 15.50 28.94 -6.07
CA LEU A 154 14.29 29.74 -6.21
C LEU A 154 14.60 31.08 -6.93
N LYS A 155 13.83 31.37 -7.96
CA LYS A 155 13.90 32.64 -8.71
C LYS A 155 12.56 33.35 -8.60
N PHE A 156 12.59 34.60 -8.17
CA PHE A 156 11.38 35.39 -8.03
C PHE A 156 11.05 36.15 -9.33
N PRO A 157 9.73 36.37 -9.64
CA PRO A 157 8.58 35.92 -8.86
C PRO A 157 8.36 34.41 -8.91
N LEU A 158 7.84 33.82 -7.83
CA LEU A 158 7.44 32.41 -7.80
C LEU A 158 6.01 32.29 -8.31
N TYR A 159 5.81 31.31 -9.19
CA TYR A 159 4.49 30.92 -9.67
C TYR A 159 4.13 29.58 -9.03
N HIS A 160 2.94 29.52 -8.42
CA HIS A 160 2.40 28.31 -7.83
C HIS A 160 1.36 27.75 -8.78
N PHE A 161 1.63 26.55 -9.30
CA PHE A 161 0.80 25.95 -10.33
C PHE A 161 0.28 24.59 -9.84
N ASP A 162 -1.04 24.42 -9.90
CA ASP A 162 -1.71 23.18 -9.48
C ASP A 162 -2.77 22.75 -10.50
N PHE A 163 -3.05 21.46 -10.55
CA PHE A 163 -4.03 20.85 -11.43
C PHE A 163 -5.03 19.99 -10.65
N GLU A 164 -6.31 20.15 -11.03
CA GLU A 164 -7.33 19.17 -10.69
C GLU A 164 -7.47 18.16 -11.83
N THR A 165 -7.46 16.87 -11.50
CA THR A 165 -7.60 15.79 -12.48
C THR A 165 -8.70 14.83 -12.07
N PHE A 166 -9.36 14.22 -13.04
CA PHE A 166 -10.20 13.05 -12.82
C PHE A 166 -9.71 11.88 -13.66
N ASP A 167 -10.07 10.67 -13.23
CA ASP A 167 -9.91 9.45 -13.99
C ASP A 167 -11.18 8.59 -13.85
N THR A 168 -11.55 7.92 -14.90
CA THR A 168 -12.73 7.04 -14.92
C THR A 168 -12.39 5.67 -15.48
N ALA A 169 -13.07 4.64 -14.96
CA ALA A 169 -12.91 3.28 -15.45
C ALA A 169 -13.38 3.16 -16.91
N VAL A 170 -14.47 3.86 -17.26
CA VAL A 170 -14.98 3.95 -18.63
C VAL A 170 -14.57 5.31 -19.21
N PRO A 171 -13.76 5.35 -20.28
CA PRO A 171 -13.31 6.61 -20.86
C PRO A 171 -14.47 7.46 -21.34
N ILE A 172 -14.48 8.75 -20.99
CA ILE A 172 -15.53 9.71 -21.37
C ILE A 172 -15.20 10.34 -22.72
N TYR A 173 -13.95 10.73 -22.94
CA TYR A 173 -13.50 11.44 -24.13
C TYR A 173 -12.90 10.49 -25.17
N ASP A 174 -13.06 10.82 -26.44
CA ASP A 174 -12.37 10.11 -27.51
C ASP A 174 -10.86 10.24 -27.36
N LYS A 175 -10.13 9.19 -27.77
CA LYS A 175 -8.69 9.02 -27.63
C LYS A 175 -8.20 8.90 -26.17
N SER A 176 -9.10 8.80 -25.19
CA SER A 176 -8.72 8.51 -23.81
C SER A 176 -8.82 7.01 -23.49
N LYS A 177 -8.09 6.61 -22.44
CA LYS A 177 -8.00 5.23 -21.93
C LYS A 177 -8.67 5.10 -20.56
N PRO A 178 -9.03 3.86 -20.14
CA PRO A 178 -9.43 3.59 -18.76
C PRO A 178 -8.40 4.11 -17.76
N TYR A 179 -8.86 4.81 -16.72
CA TYR A 179 -8.06 5.42 -15.65
C TYR A 179 -6.96 6.39 -16.13
N GLN A 180 -7.10 6.93 -17.33
CA GLN A 180 -6.24 8.02 -17.78
C GLN A 180 -6.58 9.28 -17.01
N LYS A 181 -5.59 9.86 -16.31
CA LYS A 181 -5.76 11.16 -15.65
C LYS A 181 -5.93 12.26 -16.67
N ILE A 182 -7.03 12.98 -16.58
CA ILE A 182 -7.38 14.09 -17.47
C ILE A 182 -7.50 15.35 -16.64
N PRO A 183 -6.63 16.36 -16.85
CA PRO A 183 -6.75 17.63 -16.16
C PRO A 183 -7.99 18.39 -16.67
N PHE A 184 -8.76 18.93 -15.75
CA PHE A 184 -9.96 19.70 -16.07
C PHE A 184 -9.95 21.12 -15.48
N GLN A 185 -9.05 21.37 -14.54
CA GLN A 185 -8.87 22.67 -13.92
C GLN A 185 -7.40 22.89 -13.59
N TYR A 186 -6.96 24.12 -13.66
CA TYR A 186 -5.67 24.57 -13.13
C TYR A 186 -5.83 25.88 -12.37
N SER A 187 -4.93 26.12 -11.43
CA SER A 187 -4.76 27.37 -10.72
C SER A 187 -3.31 27.85 -10.83
N LEU A 188 -3.13 29.15 -10.88
CA LEU A 188 -1.82 29.81 -11.01
C LEU A 188 -1.72 30.95 -10.01
#